data_c6a00daea3529bc2c837b250c6761e6d
#
_entry.id   c6a00daea3529bc2c837b250c6761e6d
#
_cell.length_a   1.000
_cell.length_b   1.000
_cell.length_c   1.000
_cell.angle_alpha   90.00
_cell.angle_beta   90.00
_cell.angle_gamma   90.00
#
_symmetry.space_group_name_H-M   'P 1'
#
loop_
_entity.id
_entity.type
_entity.pdbx_description
1 polymer ?
#
loop_
_entity_poly.entity_id
_entity_poly.type
_entity_poly.pdbx_seq_one_letter_code
_entity_poly.pdbx_strand_id
1 'polypeptide(L)' 'MAGADRVGDDAVEELGKILEDYAVKVGKEATGLARHAGRKTVKAQDIQLAVKRVPQPQGS' A
#
# COMPACT_ATOMS: atom_id res chain seq x y z
N MET A 1 13.26 5.31 -20.13
CA MET A 1 13.82 5.45 -19.73
C MET A 1 14.87 5.17 -19.55
N ALA A 2 15.38 5.33 -19.37
CA ALA A 2 16.20 5.19 -19.48
C ALA A 2 17.23 4.79 -19.08
N GLY A 3 17.92 4.61 -18.86
CA GLY A 3 19.19 4.37 -18.58
C GLY A 3 19.54 3.37 -17.55
N ALA A 4 18.70 3.13 -16.62
CA ALA A 4 19.00 2.19 -15.56
C ALA A 4 18.62 0.79 -15.98
N ASP A 5 19.60 -0.10 -16.03
CA ASP A 5 19.35 -1.46 -16.42
C ASP A 5 19.01 -2.36 -15.24
N ARG A 6 19.26 -1.91 -14.04
CA ARG A 6 18.92 -2.70 -12.86
C ARG A 6 18.92 -1.81 -11.63
N VAL A 7 18.32 -2.35 -10.59
CA VAL A 7 18.15 -1.64 -9.32
C VAL A 7 19.11 -2.25 -8.31
N GLY A 8 19.91 -1.41 -7.68
CA GLY A 8 20.85 -1.89 -6.67
C GLY A 8 20.17 -2.42 -5.43
N ASP A 9 20.92 -3.21 -4.65
CA ASP A 9 20.37 -3.84 -3.44
C ASP A 9 19.84 -2.83 -2.44
N ASP A 10 20.56 -1.71 -2.27
CA ASP A 10 20.13 -0.69 -1.33
C ASP A 10 18.86 0.00 -1.80
N ALA A 11 18.69 0.14 -3.10
CA ALA A 11 17.48 0.73 -3.64
C ALA A 11 16.28 -0.22 -3.46
N VAL A 12 16.50 -1.51 -3.65
CA VAL A 12 15.45 -2.51 -3.44
C VAL A 12 15.01 -2.49 -1.98
N GLU A 13 15.98 -2.39 -1.08
CA GLU A 13 15.68 -2.34 0.35
C GLU A 13 14.85 -1.11 0.69
N GLU A 14 15.21 0.02 0.12
CA GLU A 14 14.48 1.25 0.38
C GLU A 14 13.06 1.18 -0.18
N LEU A 15 12.91 0.63 -1.38
CA LEU A 15 11.59 0.43 -1.97
C LEU A 15 10.73 -0.47 -1.11
N GLY A 16 11.35 -1.53 -0.55
CA GLY A 16 10.63 -2.43 0.33
C GLY A 16 10.04 -1.72 1.53
N LYS A 17 10.81 -0.80 2.12
CA LYS A 17 10.33 -0.04 3.27
C LYS A 17 9.15 0.85 2.90
N ILE A 18 9.25 1.50 1.75
CA ILE A 18 8.18 2.38 1.29
C ILE A 18 6.90 1.59 1.02
N LEU A 19 7.02 0.46 0.35
CA LEU A 19 5.88 -0.38 0.03
C LEU A 19 5.25 -0.99 1.28
N GLU A 20 6.10 -1.40 2.22
CA GLU A 20 5.63 -1.96 3.46
C GLU A 20 4.85 -0.94 4.27
N ASP A 21 5.36 0.27 4.35
CA ASP A 21 4.70 1.35 5.07
C ASP A 21 3.34 1.66 4.45
N TYR A 22 3.31 1.71 3.13
CA TYR A 22 2.08 1.94 2.40
C TYR A 22 1.09 0.80 2.63
N ALA A 23 1.58 -0.44 2.58
CA ALA A 23 0.73 -1.60 2.80
C ALA A 23 0.09 -1.58 4.18
N VAL A 24 0.85 -1.16 5.19
CA VAL A 24 0.30 -1.07 6.55
C VAL A 24 -0.81 -0.04 6.60
N LYS A 25 -0.61 1.11 5.99
CA LYS A 25 -1.63 2.16 5.98
C LYS A 25 -2.89 1.71 5.25
N VAL A 26 -2.72 1.08 4.10
CA VAL A 26 -3.85 0.55 3.34
C VAL A 26 -4.56 -0.53 4.16
N GLY A 27 -3.80 -1.40 4.80
CA GLY A 27 -4.37 -2.46 5.61
C GLY A 27 -5.22 -1.95 6.76
N LYS A 28 -4.73 -0.90 7.43
CA LYS A 28 -5.49 -0.30 8.53
C LYS A 28 -6.78 0.32 8.03
N GLU A 29 -6.72 1.02 6.93
CA GLU A 29 -7.90 1.63 6.34
C GLU A 29 -8.89 0.56 5.90
N ALA A 30 -8.40 -0.49 5.25
CA ALA A 30 -9.26 -1.57 4.77
C ALA A 30 -9.92 -2.32 5.93
N THR A 31 -9.17 -2.51 7.03
CA THR A 31 -9.71 -3.15 8.21
C THR A 31 -10.87 -2.34 8.78
N GLY A 32 -10.70 -1.01 8.82
CA GLY A 32 -11.77 -0.13 9.29
C GLY A 32 -12.99 -0.22 8.40
N LEU A 33 -12.80 -0.28 7.09
CA LEU A 33 -13.91 -0.39 6.15
C LEU A 33 -14.66 -1.70 6.33
N ALA A 34 -13.93 -2.80 6.51
CA ALA A 34 -14.55 -4.10 6.72
C ALA A 34 -15.38 -4.10 8.01
N ARG A 35 -14.82 -3.56 9.09
CA ARG A 35 -15.52 -3.47 10.35
C ARG A 35 -16.78 -2.63 10.25
N HIS A 36 -16.67 -1.53 9.54
CA HIS A 36 -17.81 -0.64 9.34
C HIS A 36 -18.94 -1.35 8.61
N ALA A 37 -18.59 -2.30 7.74
CA ALA A 37 -19.56 -3.10 7.02
C ALA A 37 -20.02 -4.33 7.82
N GLY A 38 -19.56 -4.46 9.06
CA GLY A 38 -19.95 -5.58 9.92
C GLY A 38 -19.22 -6.88 9.60
N ARG A 39 -18.09 -6.80 8.92
CA ARG A 39 -17.34 -7.99 8.55
C ARG A 39 -16.05 -8.09 9.35
N LYS A 40 -15.59 -9.31 9.56
CA LYS A 40 -14.33 -9.56 10.25
C LYS A 40 -13.19 -9.82 9.29
N THR A 41 -13.50 -10.07 8.03
CA THR A 41 -12.50 -10.38 7.02
C THR A 41 -12.42 -9.26 6.01
N VAL A 42 -11.20 -8.82 5.74
CA VAL A 42 -10.94 -7.79 4.73
C VAL A 42 -11.04 -8.46 3.36
N LYS A 43 -11.80 -7.86 2.47
CA LYS A 43 -11.99 -8.37 1.13
C LYS A 43 -11.30 -7.47 0.12
N ALA A 44 -11.18 -7.96 -1.12
CA ALA A 44 -10.53 -7.19 -2.17
C ALA A 44 -11.17 -5.82 -2.36
N GLN A 45 -12.49 -5.76 -2.27
CA GLN A 45 -13.19 -4.48 -2.42
C GLN A 45 -12.79 -3.47 -1.35
N ASP A 46 -12.47 -3.95 -0.15
CA ASP A 46 -12.01 -3.08 0.93
C ASP A 46 -10.65 -2.50 0.59
N ILE A 47 -9.77 -3.32 0.03
CA ILE A 47 -8.45 -2.87 -0.37
C ILE A 47 -8.56 -1.84 -1.49
N GLN A 48 -9.41 -2.12 -2.48
CA GLN A 48 -9.58 -1.20 -3.60
C GLN A 48 -10.06 0.17 -3.15
N LEU A 49 -10.98 0.19 -2.20
CA LEU A 49 -11.48 1.44 -1.68
C LEU A 49 -10.44 2.11 -0.78
N ALA A 50 -9.75 1.32 0.03
CA ALA A 50 -8.73 1.85 0.93
C ALA A 50 -7.61 2.55 0.17
N VAL A 51 -7.21 1.98 -0.97
CA VAL A 51 -6.16 2.57 -1.79
C VAL A 51 -6.53 3.98 -2.24
N LYS A 52 -7.80 4.21 -2.49
CA LYS A 52 -8.26 5.54 -2.91
C LYS A 52 -8.24 6.54 -1.77
N ARG A 53 -8.28 6.06 -0.52
CA ARG A 53 -8.33 6.92 0.65
C ARG A 53 -6.96 7.18 1.26
N VAL A 54 -6.00 6.32 0.96
CA VAL A 54 -4.64 6.43 1.51
C VAL A 54 -3.75 7.12 0.47
N PRO A 55 -3.03 8.18 0.86
CA PRO A 55 -2.15 8.86 -0.09
C PRO A 55 -1.11 7.90 -0.65
N GLN A 56 -0.79 8.09 -1.91
CA GLN A 56 0.22 7.29 -2.57
C GLN A 56 1.58 7.52 -1.91
N PRO A 57 2.45 6.50 -1.89
CA PRO A 57 3.74 6.65 -1.21
C PRO A 57 4.62 7.72 -1.81
N GLN A 58 4.44 8.04 -3.06
CA GLN A 58 5.28 9.03 -3.69
C GLN A 58 4.92 10.44 -3.30
N GLY A 59 3.72 10.73 -3.09
CA GLY A 59 3.31 12.04 -2.62
C GLY A 59 3.62 13.19 -3.55
N SER A 60 3.87 12.99 -4.77
CA SER A 60 4.22 14.10 -5.65
C SER A 60 3.01 14.67 -6.34
#